data_39521f0f21153c30dee88bbdf4e3a30d
#
_entry.id   39521f0f21153c30dee88bbdf4e3a30d
#
_cell.length_a   1.000
_cell.length_b   1.000
_cell.length_c   1.000
_cell.angle_alpha   90.00
_cell.angle_beta   90.00
_cell.angle_gamma   90.00
#
_symmetry.space_group_name_H-M   'P 1'
#
loop_
_entity.id
_entity.type
_entity.pdbx_description
1 polymer ?
#
loop_
_entity_poly.entity_id
_entity_poly.type
_entity_poly.pdbx_seq_one_letter_code
_entity_poly.pdbx_strand_id
1 'polypeptide(L)'
;MKAIQITAPSEMKVVDIEKPALKPGEVLVKIKYVGFCGSDLNTFLGRNPMVKLPVIPGHEVGAIIEAIGKDVPESLKPGMSVTVNPYTNCGKCASCRNGRVNACEHNETLGVQRNGAMCEYIALPWNKIIPASHISPRDCALIEPMSVGFHAVSRAQVTDIDTVMIIGCGMIGMGAIVRSTLRGATVIAVDLNDEKLELAKRVGAHHTINSMTENVHERLTKITEGFGPDVVIEAVGSPATYVMAVNEVGFTGRVLCIGYAKSEVSFQTKYFVQKELDIRGSRNALPADFRAVIRYMEQGTCPKDELISKVAKPETALQAMEEWAKAPGKVFRILVEFD
;
A
#
# COMPACT_ATOMS: atom_id res chain seq x y z
N MET A 1 12.14 18.48 18.10
CA MET A 1 10.86 18.21 17.42
C MET A 1 10.30 16.88 17.90
N LYS A 2 8.97 16.75 17.91
CA LYS A 2 8.30 15.50 18.32
C LYS A 2 8.42 14.40 17.25
N ALA A 3 8.54 13.17 17.71
CA ALA A 3 8.45 11.96 16.90
C ALA A 3 7.74 10.84 17.69
N ILE A 4 7.12 9.91 16.98
CA ILE A 4 6.56 8.69 17.56
C ILE A 4 7.56 7.56 17.34
N GLN A 5 7.94 6.86 18.40
CA GLN A 5 8.90 5.77 18.33
C GLN A 5 8.31 4.49 18.92
N ILE A 6 8.42 3.38 18.21
CA ILE A 6 8.18 2.04 18.73
C ILE A 6 9.48 1.59 19.38
N THR A 7 9.46 1.43 20.71
CA THR A 7 10.66 1.15 21.53
C THR A 7 10.83 -0.33 21.82
N ALA A 8 9.74 -1.06 21.98
CA ALA A 8 9.68 -2.50 22.20
C ALA A 8 8.32 -3.03 21.68
N PRO A 9 8.13 -4.35 21.58
CA PRO A 9 6.81 -4.92 21.27
C PRO A 9 5.72 -4.40 22.23
N SER A 10 4.64 -3.88 21.65
CA SER A 10 3.52 -3.22 22.34
C SER A 10 3.88 -1.95 23.12
N GLU A 11 5.05 -1.36 22.83
CA GLU A 11 5.46 -0.09 23.41
C GLU A 11 5.69 0.96 22.32
N MET A 12 5.01 2.10 22.44
CA MET A 12 5.16 3.23 21.54
C MET A 12 5.11 4.52 22.36
N LYS A 13 6.02 5.44 22.07
CA LYS A 13 6.20 6.69 22.85
C LYS A 13 6.37 7.90 21.93
N VAL A 14 5.91 9.04 22.37
CA VAL A 14 6.33 10.34 21.81
C VAL A 14 7.67 10.68 22.41
N VAL A 15 8.62 11.02 21.56
CA VAL A 15 10.00 11.37 21.94
C VAL A 15 10.40 12.70 21.28
N ASP A 16 11.35 13.40 21.91
CA ASP A 16 11.96 14.56 21.30
C ASP A 16 13.24 14.15 20.56
N ILE A 17 13.34 14.58 19.31
CA ILE A 17 14.52 14.39 18.46
C ILE A 17 14.97 15.71 17.83
N GLU A 18 16.19 15.77 17.33
CA GLU A 18 16.68 16.96 16.63
C GLU A 18 15.96 17.14 15.28
N LYS A 19 15.67 18.39 14.92
CA LYS A 19 15.19 18.73 13.58
C LYS A 19 16.32 18.49 12.57
N PRO A 20 16.08 17.77 11.47
CA PRO A 20 17.13 17.46 10.52
C PRO A 20 17.70 18.74 9.87
N ALA A 21 19.01 18.81 9.75
CA ALA A 21 19.68 19.84 8.97
C ALA A 21 19.49 19.56 7.47
N LEU A 22 19.17 20.61 6.71
CA LEU A 22 18.96 20.51 5.26
C LEU A 22 20.32 20.51 4.54
N LYS A 23 20.55 19.49 3.70
CA LYS A 23 21.76 19.35 2.90
C LYS A 23 21.51 19.70 1.42
N PRO A 24 22.57 19.96 0.63
CA PRO A 24 22.44 20.08 -0.82
C PRO A 24 21.77 18.83 -1.42
N GLY A 25 20.85 19.03 -2.39
CA GLY A 25 20.07 17.97 -3.02
C GLY A 25 18.90 17.43 -2.17
N GLU A 26 18.68 17.97 -0.97
CA GLU A 26 17.58 17.54 -0.09
C GLU A 26 16.45 18.57 -0.02
N VAL A 27 15.28 18.08 0.31
CA VAL A 27 14.07 18.86 0.60
C VAL A 27 13.66 18.55 2.03
N LEU A 28 13.49 19.59 2.84
CA LEU A 28 12.88 19.51 4.15
C LEU A 28 11.36 19.56 3.99
N VAL A 29 10.68 18.53 4.42
CA VAL A 29 9.23 18.51 4.43
C VAL A 29 8.70 18.59 5.86
N LYS A 30 7.68 19.43 6.06
CA LYS A 30 6.86 19.47 7.27
C LYS A 30 5.78 18.42 7.11
N ILE A 31 5.81 17.41 7.95
CA ILE A 31 4.82 16.36 7.96
C ILE A 31 3.50 16.91 8.48
N LYS A 32 2.41 16.60 7.80
CA LYS A 32 1.05 16.95 8.23
C LYS A 32 0.26 15.69 8.60
N TYR A 33 0.39 14.62 7.82
CA TYR A 33 -0.28 13.35 8.08
C TYR A 33 0.62 12.18 7.72
N VAL A 34 0.59 11.13 8.54
CA VAL A 34 1.24 9.85 8.22
C VAL A 34 0.27 8.71 8.49
N GLY A 35 0.09 7.81 7.52
CA GLY A 35 -0.70 6.61 7.69
C GLY A 35 0.04 5.51 8.46
N PHE A 36 -0.67 4.81 9.34
CA PHE A 36 -0.21 3.53 9.87
C PHE A 36 -0.49 2.40 8.89
N CYS A 37 0.56 1.71 8.48
CA CYS A 37 0.50 0.53 7.63
C CYS A 37 0.39 -0.77 8.45
N GLY A 38 -0.06 -1.84 7.82
CA GLY A 38 -0.02 -3.18 8.43
C GLY A 38 1.39 -3.64 8.85
N SER A 39 2.43 -3.12 8.20
CA SER A 39 3.83 -3.33 8.62
C SER A 39 4.14 -2.67 9.96
N ASP A 40 3.58 -1.47 10.23
CA ASP A 40 3.74 -0.76 11.51
C ASP A 40 3.02 -1.51 12.63
N LEU A 41 1.81 -2.02 12.37
CA LEU A 41 1.09 -2.88 13.30
C LEU A 41 1.88 -4.16 13.62
N ASN A 42 2.45 -4.82 12.60
CA ASN A 42 3.28 -6.00 12.81
C ASN A 42 4.57 -5.67 13.59
N THR A 43 5.16 -4.50 13.37
CA THR A 43 6.31 -4.00 14.13
C THR A 43 5.92 -3.77 15.59
N PHE A 44 4.82 -3.09 15.83
CA PHE A 44 4.26 -2.86 17.17
C PHE A 44 3.99 -4.17 17.92
N LEU A 45 3.47 -5.19 17.23
CA LEU A 45 3.24 -6.51 17.81
C LEU A 45 4.49 -7.40 17.90
N GLY A 46 5.68 -6.91 17.55
CA GLY A 46 6.93 -7.69 17.56
C GLY A 46 6.97 -8.80 16.50
N ARG A 47 6.19 -8.70 15.43
CA ARG A 47 6.00 -9.74 14.39
C ARG A 47 6.67 -9.40 13.06
N ASN A 48 7.38 -8.27 12.98
CA ASN A 48 8.05 -7.85 11.75
C ASN A 48 9.55 -8.13 11.83
N PRO A 49 10.07 -9.18 11.16
CA PRO A 49 11.49 -9.57 11.24
C PRO A 49 12.43 -8.58 10.53
N MET A 50 11.89 -7.67 9.72
CA MET A 50 12.69 -6.71 8.95
C MET A 50 13.04 -5.44 9.75
N VAL A 51 12.47 -5.26 10.93
CA VAL A 51 12.62 -4.05 11.74
C VAL A 51 13.51 -4.31 12.94
N LYS A 52 14.44 -3.39 13.17
CA LYS A 52 15.24 -3.32 14.41
C LYS A 52 14.69 -2.21 15.29
N LEU A 53 14.30 -2.55 16.52
CA LEU A 53 13.84 -1.57 17.50
C LEU A 53 15.02 -0.94 18.25
N PRO A 54 14.92 0.33 18.69
CA PRO A 54 13.78 1.22 18.48
C PRO A 54 13.72 1.78 17.05
N VAL A 55 12.51 2.12 16.55
CA VAL A 55 12.30 2.70 15.22
C VAL A 55 11.22 3.77 15.25
N ILE A 56 11.38 4.84 14.48
CA ILE A 56 10.30 5.75 14.12
C ILE A 56 9.57 5.15 12.93
N PRO A 57 8.29 4.75 13.04
CA PRO A 57 7.55 4.14 11.95
C PRO A 57 7.10 5.17 10.90
N GLY A 58 6.36 4.72 9.88
CA GLY A 58 5.63 5.57 8.94
C GLY A 58 6.33 5.79 7.60
N HIS A 59 5.60 5.48 6.54
CA HIS A 59 6.02 5.64 5.13
C HIS A 59 4.89 6.14 4.23
N GLU A 60 3.67 6.28 4.74
CA GLU A 60 2.50 6.78 4.05
C GLU A 60 2.32 8.26 4.37
N VAL A 61 2.92 9.12 3.57
CA VAL A 61 3.20 10.50 3.96
C VAL A 61 2.35 11.50 3.20
N GLY A 62 1.74 12.42 3.95
CA GLY A 62 1.20 13.67 3.45
C GLY A 62 1.88 14.86 4.13
N ALA A 63 2.55 15.70 3.35
CA ALA A 63 3.41 16.73 3.85
C ALA A 63 3.37 18.00 3.01
N ILE A 64 4.01 19.07 3.50
CA ILE A 64 4.24 20.33 2.79
C ILE A 64 5.76 20.55 2.71
N ILE A 65 6.25 21.02 1.58
CA ILE A 65 7.64 21.44 1.45
C ILE A 65 7.87 22.66 2.36
N GLU A 66 8.74 22.53 3.34
CA GLU A 66 9.14 23.60 4.25
C GLU A 66 10.30 24.42 3.68
N ALA A 67 11.34 23.73 3.21
CA ALA A 67 12.52 24.36 2.63
C ALA A 67 13.18 23.43 1.60
N ILE A 68 13.94 24.01 0.69
CA ILE A 68 14.71 23.29 -0.34
C ILE A 68 16.19 23.59 -0.18
N GLY A 69 17.02 22.57 -0.31
CA GLY A 69 18.48 22.70 -0.30
C GLY A 69 19.02 23.22 -1.64
N LYS A 70 20.30 23.51 -1.68
CA LYS A 70 21.00 23.79 -2.93
C LYS A 70 20.89 22.59 -3.87
N ASP A 71 20.92 22.83 -5.17
CA ASP A 71 20.87 21.79 -6.23
C ASP A 71 19.55 20.99 -6.29
N VAL A 72 18.46 21.53 -5.73
CA VAL A 72 17.09 21.01 -5.90
C VAL A 72 16.44 21.65 -7.13
N PRO A 73 15.70 20.89 -7.98
CA PRO A 73 15.02 21.44 -9.16
C PRO A 73 14.03 22.54 -8.80
N GLU A 74 13.98 23.61 -9.62
CA GLU A 74 13.09 24.76 -9.44
C GLU A 74 11.59 24.43 -9.47
N SER A 75 11.24 23.24 -9.97
CA SER A 75 9.85 22.72 -9.95
C SER A 75 9.35 22.40 -8.55
N LEU A 76 10.24 22.22 -7.56
CA LEU A 76 9.89 21.99 -6.16
C LEU A 76 10.00 23.33 -5.41
N LYS A 77 8.92 23.74 -4.75
CA LYS A 77 8.86 25.04 -4.05
C LYS A 77 8.27 24.87 -2.66
N PRO A 78 8.73 25.66 -1.67
CA PRO A 78 8.10 25.74 -0.36
C PRO A 78 6.60 26.00 -0.49
N GLY A 79 5.81 25.39 0.41
CA GLY A 79 4.33 25.46 0.41
C GLY A 79 3.62 24.41 -0.46
N MET A 80 4.31 23.66 -1.32
CA MET A 80 3.69 22.62 -2.12
C MET A 80 3.29 21.41 -1.27
N SER A 81 2.06 20.90 -1.45
CA SER A 81 1.64 19.60 -0.94
C SER A 81 2.36 18.48 -1.67
N VAL A 82 2.86 17.51 -0.91
CA VAL A 82 3.64 16.39 -1.44
C VAL A 82 3.33 15.09 -0.72
N THR A 83 3.52 13.98 -1.43
CA THR A 83 3.83 12.69 -0.81
C THR A 83 5.29 12.32 -1.08
N VAL A 84 5.76 11.22 -0.51
CA VAL A 84 7.14 10.78 -0.69
C VAL A 84 7.21 9.36 -1.23
N ASN A 85 8.21 9.07 -2.05
CA ASN A 85 8.60 7.71 -2.37
C ASN A 85 9.49 7.17 -1.23
N PRO A 86 8.98 6.27 -0.36
CA PRO A 86 9.70 5.85 0.84
C PRO A 86 10.81 4.84 0.57
N TYR A 87 10.94 4.36 -0.65
CA TYR A 87 11.83 3.26 -1.03
C TYR A 87 13.20 3.75 -1.50
N THR A 88 14.26 3.05 -1.08
CA THR A 88 15.60 3.25 -1.64
C THR A 88 15.88 2.25 -2.76
N ASN A 89 16.97 2.49 -3.49
CA ASN A 89 17.47 1.54 -4.49
C ASN A 89 18.98 1.72 -4.68
N CYS A 90 19.69 0.62 -4.92
CA CYS A 90 21.15 0.63 -5.02
C CYS A 90 21.67 0.90 -6.46
N GLY A 91 20.81 0.88 -7.46
CA GLY A 91 21.16 1.09 -8.88
C GLY A 91 21.87 -0.07 -9.57
N LYS A 92 22.40 -1.07 -8.85
CA LYS A 92 23.32 -2.10 -9.40
C LYS A 92 22.86 -3.56 -9.27
N CYS A 93 21.93 -3.90 -8.38
CA CYS A 93 21.41 -5.27 -8.26
C CYS A 93 20.58 -5.68 -9.48
N ALA A 94 20.24 -6.95 -9.59
CA ALA A 94 19.51 -7.50 -10.73
C ALA A 94 18.19 -6.76 -11.00
N SER A 95 17.39 -6.47 -9.95
CA SER A 95 16.13 -5.76 -10.10
C SER A 95 16.34 -4.31 -10.60
N CYS A 96 17.35 -3.62 -10.08
CA CYS A 96 17.67 -2.25 -10.54
C CYS A 96 18.10 -2.23 -12.01
N ARG A 97 18.95 -3.17 -12.45
CA ARG A 97 19.36 -3.29 -13.84
C ARG A 97 18.21 -3.62 -14.80
N ASN A 98 17.17 -4.30 -14.28
CA ASN A 98 15.94 -4.62 -15.02
C ASN A 98 14.86 -3.53 -14.92
N GLY A 99 15.21 -2.32 -14.44
CA GLY A 99 14.25 -1.21 -14.29
C GLY A 99 13.22 -1.36 -13.16
N ARG A 100 13.33 -2.42 -12.34
CA ARG A 100 12.43 -2.69 -11.21
C ARG A 100 13.03 -2.20 -9.89
N VAL A 101 13.31 -0.92 -9.82
CA VAL A 101 13.97 -0.29 -8.65
C VAL A 101 13.15 -0.43 -7.36
N ASN A 102 11.83 -0.55 -7.46
CA ASN A 102 10.91 -0.83 -6.35
C ASN A 102 11.17 -2.18 -5.66
N ALA A 103 11.70 -3.15 -6.39
CA ALA A 103 12.04 -4.48 -5.88
C ALA A 103 13.54 -4.64 -5.60
N CYS A 104 14.27 -3.53 -5.38
CA CYS A 104 15.70 -3.57 -5.07
C CYS A 104 16.02 -4.51 -3.91
N GLU A 105 17.04 -5.34 -4.09
CA GLU A 105 17.53 -6.28 -3.06
C GLU A 105 17.97 -5.54 -1.79
N HIS A 106 18.58 -4.36 -1.97
CA HIS A 106 19.07 -3.49 -0.88
C HIS A 106 18.11 -2.32 -0.61
N ASN A 107 16.80 -2.56 -0.77
CA ASN A 107 15.82 -1.53 -0.45
C ASN A 107 15.73 -1.31 1.06
N GLU A 108 15.74 -0.04 1.44
CA GLU A 108 15.44 0.42 2.80
C GLU A 108 14.20 1.32 2.74
N THR A 109 13.09 0.81 3.23
CA THR A 109 11.83 1.56 3.33
C THR A 109 11.83 2.41 4.59
N LEU A 110 11.36 3.66 4.49
CA LEU A 110 11.10 4.53 5.64
C LEU A 110 10.20 3.80 6.64
N GLY A 111 10.53 3.88 7.94
CA GLY A 111 9.76 3.28 9.02
C GLY A 111 9.85 1.76 9.12
N VAL A 112 10.67 1.11 8.27
CA VAL A 112 10.90 -0.35 8.29
C VAL A 112 12.38 -0.64 8.52
N GLN A 113 13.25 -0.46 7.53
CA GLN A 113 14.70 -0.69 7.68
C GLN A 113 15.45 0.54 8.19
N ARG A 114 14.83 1.71 8.16
CA ARG A 114 15.36 2.99 8.67
C ARG A 114 14.23 3.80 9.30
N ASN A 115 14.57 4.82 10.09
CA ASN A 115 13.58 5.71 10.69
C ASN A 115 12.66 6.32 9.63
N GLY A 116 11.36 6.36 9.93
CA GLY A 116 10.28 6.81 9.08
C GLY A 116 9.85 8.25 9.33
N ALA A 117 8.64 8.54 8.91
CA ALA A 117 8.08 9.88 8.85
C ALA A 117 7.10 10.21 9.99
N MET A 118 6.95 9.35 11.01
CA MET A 118 6.14 9.67 12.20
C MET A 118 6.85 10.69 13.10
N CYS A 119 7.11 11.88 12.53
CA CYS A 119 7.78 13.02 13.19
C CYS A 119 7.34 14.33 12.52
N GLU A 120 7.66 15.49 13.11
CA GLU A 120 7.22 16.78 12.55
C GLU A 120 7.94 17.16 11.25
N TYR A 121 9.21 16.79 11.08
CA TYR A 121 10.01 17.13 9.89
C TYR A 121 10.91 15.98 9.49
N ILE A 122 11.10 15.83 8.17
CA ILE A 122 12.06 14.89 7.58
C ILE A 122 12.77 15.55 6.40
N ALA A 123 14.08 15.35 6.28
CA ALA A 123 14.85 15.74 5.09
C ALA A 123 15.07 14.54 4.19
N LEU A 124 14.75 14.68 2.92
CA LEU A 124 14.85 13.62 1.92
C LEU A 124 15.50 14.13 0.63
N PRO A 125 16.19 13.26 -0.13
CA PRO A 125 16.64 13.58 -1.48
C PRO A 125 15.46 14.06 -2.34
N TRP A 126 15.66 15.10 -3.14
CA TRP A 126 14.60 15.72 -3.95
C TRP A 126 13.87 14.73 -4.87
N ASN A 127 14.58 13.71 -5.38
CA ASN A 127 14.02 12.70 -6.27
C ASN A 127 13.07 11.70 -5.56
N LYS A 128 12.96 11.80 -4.22
CA LYS A 128 11.99 11.07 -3.40
C LYS A 128 10.73 11.87 -3.12
N ILE A 129 10.71 13.15 -3.44
CA ILE A 129 9.54 14.03 -3.27
C ILE A 129 8.64 13.91 -4.50
N ILE A 130 7.36 13.67 -4.26
CA ILE A 130 6.34 13.56 -5.32
C ILE A 130 5.32 14.67 -5.13
N PRO A 131 5.34 15.71 -5.97
CA PRO A 131 4.37 16.81 -5.89
C PRO A 131 2.93 16.33 -6.10
N ALA A 132 2.03 16.85 -5.26
CA ALA A 132 0.59 16.58 -5.31
C ALA A 132 -0.18 17.86 -4.93
N SER A 133 0.15 18.98 -5.58
CA SER A 133 -0.25 20.34 -5.17
C SER A 133 -1.76 20.58 -5.15
N HIS A 134 -2.54 19.78 -5.89
CA HIS A 134 -4.01 19.88 -5.93
C HIS A 134 -4.70 18.91 -4.96
N ILE A 135 -3.92 18.19 -4.16
CA ILE A 135 -4.42 17.23 -3.17
C ILE A 135 -4.04 17.74 -1.77
N SER A 136 -4.96 17.64 -0.83
CA SER A 136 -4.70 18.03 0.56
C SER A 136 -3.58 17.16 1.15
N PRO A 137 -2.76 17.68 2.09
CA PRO A 137 -1.76 16.85 2.77
C PRO A 137 -2.39 15.62 3.45
N ARG A 138 -3.61 15.71 3.96
CA ARG A 138 -4.35 14.59 4.54
C ARG A 138 -4.53 13.46 3.51
N ASP A 139 -5.01 13.82 2.34
CA ASP A 139 -5.29 12.86 1.27
C ASP A 139 -4.00 12.34 0.62
N CYS A 140 -2.92 13.13 0.62
CA CYS A 140 -1.60 12.70 0.15
C CYS A 140 -1.07 11.47 0.90
N ALA A 141 -1.46 11.27 2.18
CA ALA A 141 -1.08 10.09 2.96
C ALA A 141 -1.71 8.78 2.42
N LEU A 142 -2.74 8.86 1.57
CA LEU A 142 -3.37 7.69 0.95
C LEU A 142 -2.68 7.28 -0.36
N ILE A 143 -1.79 8.11 -0.92
CA ILE A 143 -1.21 7.88 -2.25
C ILE A 143 -0.29 6.66 -2.24
N GLU A 144 0.62 6.55 -1.26
CA GLU A 144 1.55 5.43 -1.18
C GLU A 144 0.83 4.09 -1.10
N PRO A 145 -0.08 3.83 -0.13
CA PRO A 145 -0.73 2.52 -0.02
C PRO A 145 -1.60 2.16 -1.22
N MET A 146 -2.24 3.13 -1.88
CA MET A 146 -2.96 2.88 -3.13
C MET A 146 -2.01 2.57 -4.28
N SER A 147 -0.82 3.20 -4.31
CA SER A 147 0.18 2.98 -5.37
C SER A 147 0.69 1.54 -5.42
N VAL A 148 0.72 0.84 -4.28
CA VAL A 148 1.08 -0.58 -4.20
C VAL A 148 0.05 -1.45 -4.95
N GLY A 149 -1.25 -1.17 -4.79
CA GLY A 149 -2.32 -1.82 -5.57
C GLY A 149 -2.25 -1.50 -7.05
N PHE A 150 -1.99 -0.23 -7.39
CA PHE A 150 -1.80 0.20 -8.78
C PHE A 150 -0.61 -0.49 -9.44
N HIS A 151 0.49 -0.63 -8.70
CA HIS A 151 1.67 -1.36 -9.17
C HIS A 151 1.35 -2.83 -9.45
N ALA A 152 0.60 -3.47 -8.55
CA ALA A 152 0.18 -4.86 -8.70
C ALA A 152 -0.58 -5.10 -10.01
N VAL A 153 -1.54 -4.25 -10.32
CA VAL A 153 -2.32 -4.31 -11.57
C VAL A 153 -1.41 -4.11 -12.81
N SER A 154 -0.44 -3.18 -12.72
CA SER A 154 0.54 -2.99 -13.78
C SER A 154 1.45 -4.21 -13.94
N ARG A 155 1.86 -4.82 -12.82
CA ARG A 155 2.69 -6.03 -12.79
C ARG A 155 1.95 -7.27 -13.31
N ALA A 156 0.62 -7.35 -13.09
CA ALA A 156 -0.26 -8.38 -13.63
C ALA A 156 -0.59 -8.18 -15.12
N GLN A 157 -0.22 -7.02 -15.68
CA GLN A 157 -0.53 -6.68 -17.07
C GLN A 157 -2.03 -6.75 -17.38
N VAL A 158 -2.87 -6.28 -16.43
CA VAL A 158 -4.32 -6.25 -16.61
C VAL A 158 -4.71 -5.40 -17.82
N THR A 159 -5.63 -5.90 -18.62
CA THR A 159 -6.22 -5.24 -19.79
C THR A 159 -7.75 -5.15 -19.67
N ASP A 160 -8.39 -4.53 -20.62
CA ASP A 160 -9.85 -4.32 -20.68
C ASP A 160 -10.66 -5.58 -20.97
N ILE A 161 -10.03 -6.64 -21.50
CA ILE A 161 -10.67 -7.93 -21.72
C ILE A 161 -10.58 -8.87 -20.51
N ASP A 162 -9.80 -8.53 -19.48
CA ASP A 162 -9.58 -9.39 -18.33
C ASP A 162 -10.75 -9.37 -17.33
N THR A 163 -11.09 -10.54 -16.80
CA THR A 163 -11.83 -10.67 -15.55
C THR A 163 -10.82 -10.80 -14.40
N VAL A 164 -10.86 -9.86 -13.48
CA VAL A 164 -9.87 -9.72 -12.38
C VAL A 164 -10.53 -10.00 -11.04
N MET A 165 -10.13 -11.05 -10.35
CA MET A 165 -10.50 -11.30 -8.96
C MET A 165 -9.48 -10.67 -8.02
N ILE A 166 -9.94 -9.87 -7.05
CA ILE A 166 -9.10 -9.25 -6.03
C ILE A 166 -9.51 -9.80 -4.68
N ILE A 167 -8.58 -10.48 -3.99
CA ILE A 167 -8.79 -11.07 -2.68
C ILE A 167 -8.24 -10.12 -1.61
N GLY A 168 -9.14 -9.60 -0.78
CA GLY A 168 -8.84 -8.59 0.24
C GLY A 168 -9.11 -7.17 -0.24
N CYS A 169 -10.12 -6.51 0.35
CA CYS A 169 -10.56 -5.15 0.06
C CYS A 169 -10.04 -4.13 1.09
N GLY A 170 -8.83 -4.33 1.63
CA GLY A 170 -8.10 -3.31 2.39
C GLY A 170 -7.54 -2.21 1.47
N MET A 171 -6.76 -1.26 2.03
CA MET A 171 -6.22 -0.13 1.24
C MET A 171 -5.51 -0.55 -0.05
N ILE A 172 -4.68 -1.59 0.00
CA ILE A 172 -3.94 -2.09 -1.17
C ILE A 172 -4.92 -2.72 -2.18
N GLY A 173 -5.85 -3.55 -1.70
CA GLY A 173 -6.87 -4.16 -2.55
C GLY A 173 -7.79 -3.13 -3.19
N MET A 174 -8.19 -2.07 -2.46
CA MET A 174 -8.95 -0.93 -3.02
C MET A 174 -8.17 -0.25 -4.16
N GLY A 175 -6.87 -0.04 -3.98
CA GLY A 175 -6.02 0.46 -5.05
C GLY A 175 -6.01 -0.45 -6.28
N ALA A 176 -5.95 -1.78 -6.08
CA ALA A 176 -6.01 -2.75 -7.17
C ALA A 176 -7.38 -2.76 -7.87
N ILE A 177 -8.50 -2.67 -7.11
CA ILE A 177 -9.87 -2.56 -7.65
C ILE A 177 -9.97 -1.32 -8.55
N VAL A 178 -9.66 -0.15 -8.00
CA VAL A 178 -9.69 1.12 -8.74
C VAL A 178 -8.86 1.03 -10.03
N ARG A 179 -7.62 0.55 -9.93
CA ARG A 179 -6.74 0.50 -11.10
C ARG A 179 -7.21 -0.48 -12.16
N SER A 180 -7.75 -1.64 -11.78
CA SER A 180 -8.31 -2.62 -12.71
C SER A 180 -9.54 -2.05 -13.42
N THR A 181 -10.43 -1.39 -12.69
CA THR A 181 -11.60 -0.68 -13.25
C THR A 181 -11.18 0.43 -14.23
N LEU A 182 -10.19 1.24 -13.87
CA LEU A 182 -9.65 2.29 -14.75
C LEU A 182 -8.98 1.73 -16.02
N ARG A 183 -8.65 0.45 -16.04
CA ARG A 183 -8.16 -0.25 -17.23
C ARG A 183 -9.28 -0.90 -18.06
N GLY A 184 -10.53 -0.82 -17.61
CA GLY A 184 -11.69 -1.39 -18.29
C GLY A 184 -11.96 -2.87 -17.97
N ALA A 185 -11.19 -3.49 -17.06
CA ALA A 185 -11.37 -4.89 -16.69
C ALA A 185 -12.69 -5.12 -15.92
N THR A 186 -13.25 -6.33 -16.03
CA THR A 186 -14.34 -6.78 -15.16
C THR A 186 -13.75 -7.17 -13.80
N VAL A 187 -14.18 -6.50 -12.72
CA VAL A 187 -13.60 -6.66 -11.38
C VAL A 187 -14.52 -7.41 -10.44
N ILE A 188 -14.00 -8.47 -9.82
CA ILE A 188 -14.65 -9.27 -8.77
C ILE A 188 -13.87 -9.03 -7.47
N ALA A 189 -14.50 -8.41 -6.48
CA ALA A 189 -13.90 -8.16 -5.16
C ALA A 189 -14.33 -9.24 -4.16
N VAL A 190 -13.37 -9.81 -3.43
CA VAL A 190 -13.60 -10.85 -2.41
C VAL A 190 -13.06 -10.37 -1.07
N ASP A 191 -13.90 -10.33 -0.05
CA ASP A 191 -13.52 -9.99 1.34
C ASP A 191 -14.42 -10.74 2.34
N LEU A 192 -14.09 -10.63 3.62
CA LEU A 192 -14.90 -11.15 4.74
C LEU A 192 -15.90 -10.12 5.27
N ASN A 193 -15.74 -8.85 4.90
CA ASN A 193 -16.44 -7.71 5.48
C ASN A 193 -17.34 -7.01 4.45
N ASP A 194 -18.65 -6.95 4.72
CA ASP A 194 -19.63 -6.36 3.81
C ASP A 194 -19.42 -4.85 3.60
N GLU A 195 -18.98 -4.10 4.62
CA GLU A 195 -18.72 -2.65 4.49
C GLU A 195 -17.58 -2.40 3.48
N LYS A 196 -16.55 -3.25 3.50
CA LYS A 196 -15.45 -3.19 2.52
C LYS A 196 -15.91 -3.58 1.12
N LEU A 197 -16.79 -4.56 1.01
CA LEU A 197 -17.36 -4.98 -0.27
C LEU A 197 -18.28 -3.89 -0.86
N GLU A 198 -19.07 -3.22 -0.04
CA GLU A 198 -19.86 -2.07 -0.50
C GLU A 198 -18.99 -0.91 -0.97
N LEU A 199 -17.89 -0.62 -0.27
CA LEU A 199 -16.93 0.37 -0.76
C LEU A 199 -16.26 -0.08 -2.06
N ALA A 200 -15.91 -1.38 -2.18
CA ALA A 200 -15.36 -1.95 -3.41
C ALA A 200 -16.30 -1.76 -4.61
N LYS A 201 -17.62 -1.94 -4.44
CA LYS A 201 -18.61 -1.66 -5.49
C LYS A 201 -18.58 -0.18 -5.91
N ARG A 202 -18.56 0.73 -4.94
CA ARG A 202 -18.57 2.18 -5.23
C ARG A 202 -17.32 2.66 -5.96
N VAL A 203 -16.18 2.01 -5.76
CA VAL A 203 -14.94 2.34 -6.48
C VAL A 203 -14.77 1.54 -7.77
N GLY A 204 -15.78 0.73 -8.17
CA GLY A 204 -15.86 0.13 -9.49
C GLY A 204 -15.80 -1.38 -9.57
N ALA A 205 -15.88 -2.13 -8.46
CA ALA A 205 -16.03 -3.58 -8.54
C ALA A 205 -17.40 -3.94 -9.14
N HIS A 206 -17.40 -4.73 -10.18
CA HIS A 206 -18.62 -5.20 -10.88
C HIS A 206 -19.37 -6.25 -10.06
N HIS A 207 -18.61 -7.10 -9.37
CA HIS A 207 -19.14 -8.14 -8.50
C HIS A 207 -18.42 -8.14 -7.16
N THR A 208 -19.15 -8.57 -6.12
CA THR A 208 -18.59 -8.77 -4.78
C THR A 208 -18.97 -10.14 -4.27
N ILE A 209 -18.07 -10.75 -3.49
CA ILE A 209 -18.28 -12.05 -2.86
C ILE A 209 -17.84 -11.94 -1.40
N ASN A 210 -18.75 -12.18 -0.46
CA ASN A 210 -18.41 -12.30 0.95
C ASN A 210 -18.04 -13.77 1.24
N SER A 211 -16.75 -14.05 1.40
CA SER A 211 -16.25 -15.40 1.61
C SER A 211 -16.55 -16.00 2.99
N MET A 212 -17.17 -15.23 3.91
CA MET A 212 -17.72 -15.76 5.16
C MET A 212 -19.12 -16.37 4.98
N THR A 213 -19.89 -15.85 4.04
CA THR A 213 -21.31 -16.19 3.87
C THR A 213 -21.62 -16.86 2.54
N GLU A 214 -20.72 -16.77 1.56
CA GLU A 214 -20.88 -17.30 0.22
C GLU A 214 -19.79 -18.32 -0.12
N ASN A 215 -20.12 -19.31 -0.95
CA ASN A 215 -19.13 -20.19 -1.55
C ASN A 215 -18.46 -19.48 -2.73
N VAL A 216 -17.18 -19.12 -2.56
CA VAL A 216 -16.42 -18.35 -3.56
C VAL A 216 -16.37 -19.08 -4.91
N HIS A 217 -16.11 -20.40 -4.92
CA HIS A 217 -16.02 -21.20 -6.14
C HIS A 217 -17.35 -21.20 -6.94
N GLU A 218 -18.47 -21.45 -6.25
CA GLU A 218 -19.79 -21.46 -6.90
C GLU A 218 -20.18 -20.09 -7.46
N ARG A 219 -19.82 -19.02 -6.74
CA ARG A 219 -20.07 -17.63 -7.18
C ARG A 219 -19.22 -17.29 -8.39
N LEU A 220 -17.93 -17.64 -8.38
CA LEU A 220 -17.01 -17.43 -9.51
C LEU A 220 -17.48 -18.22 -10.73
N THR A 221 -17.86 -19.49 -10.57
CA THR A 221 -18.38 -20.33 -11.66
C THR A 221 -19.57 -19.66 -12.35
N LYS A 222 -20.50 -19.07 -11.58
CA LYS A 222 -21.66 -18.36 -12.14
C LYS A 222 -21.26 -17.05 -12.85
N ILE A 223 -20.33 -16.28 -12.28
CA ILE A 223 -19.91 -14.97 -12.81
C ILE A 223 -19.08 -15.16 -14.10
N THR A 224 -18.24 -16.19 -14.14
CA THR A 224 -17.27 -16.43 -15.22
C THR A 224 -17.68 -17.57 -16.17
N GLU A 225 -18.93 -18.04 -16.08
CA GLU A 225 -19.45 -19.15 -16.90
C GLU A 225 -18.59 -20.43 -16.80
N GLY A 226 -17.93 -20.62 -15.65
CA GLY A 226 -17.05 -21.76 -15.37
C GLY A 226 -15.60 -21.61 -15.82
N PHE A 227 -15.23 -20.52 -16.51
CA PHE A 227 -13.85 -20.32 -17.01
C PHE A 227 -12.87 -19.83 -15.95
N GLY A 228 -13.36 -19.23 -14.85
CA GLY A 228 -12.55 -18.60 -13.82
C GLY A 228 -12.02 -17.21 -14.24
N PRO A 229 -11.46 -16.42 -13.30
CA PRO A 229 -10.87 -15.12 -13.60
C PRO A 229 -9.53 -15.26 -14.35
N ASP A 230 -9.26 -14.36 -15.30
CA ASP A 230 -7.98 -14.29 -16.03
C ASP A 230 -6.82 -13.85 -15.13
N VAL A 231 -7.13 -13.02 -14.14
CA VAL A 231 -6.16 -12.49 -13.18
C VAL A 231 -6.70 -12.62 -11.77
N VAL A 232 -5.84 -13.09 -10.85
CA VAL A 232 -6.13 -13.06 -9.41
C VAL A 232 -5.06 -12.25 -8.70
N ILE A 233 -5.48 -11.22 -7.96
CA ILE A 233 -4.60 -10.40 -7.12
C ILE A 233 -4.85 -10.74 -5.66
N GLU A 234 -3.86 -11.34 -5.00
CA GLU A 234 -3.88 -11.73 -3.60
C GLU A 234 -3.30 -10.59 -2.74
N ALA A 235 -4.13 -9.92 -1.93
CA ALA A 235 -3.77 -8.75 -1.12
C ALA A 235 -4.01 -8.96 0.39
N VAL A 236 -4.15 -10.19 0.87
CA VAL A 236 -4.38 -10.55 2.28
C VAL A 236 -3.11 -11.08 2.95
N GLY A 237 -2.40 -12.00 2.28
CA GLY A 237 -1.21 -12.66 2.80
C GLY A 237 -1.51 -13.81 3.76
N SER A 238 -2.53 -14.61 3.49
CA SER A 238 -2.81 -15.84 4.25
C SER A 238 -2.59 -17.09 3.40
N PRO A 239 -2.21 -18.24 4.00
CA PRO A 239 -2.10 -19.49 3.27
C PRO A 239 -3.40 -19.86 2.51
N ALA A 240 -4.56 -19.64 3.13
CA ALA A 240 -5.84 -19.95 2.52
C ALA A 240 -6.13 -19.12 1.26
N THR A 241 -5.82 -17.80 1.30
CA THR A 241 -6.04 -16.91 0.15
C THR A 241 -5.04 -17.14 -0.97
N TYR A 242 -3.81 -17.55 -0.67
CA TYR A 242 -2.84 -18.00 -1.67
C TYR A 242 -3.33 -19.27 -2.40
N VAL A 243 -3.81 -20.27 -1.63
CA VAL A 243 -4.38 -21.50 -2.22
C VAL A 243 -5.61 -21.19 -3.05
N MET A 244 -6.50 -20.33 -2.54
CA MET A 244 -7.68 -19.87 -3.28
C MET A 244 -7.26 -19.22 -4.60
N ALA A 245 -6.28 -18.34 -4.61
CA ALA A 245 -5.83 -17.65 -5.81
C ALA A 245 -5.38 -18.62 -6.92
N VAL A 246 -4.62 -19.65 -6.56
CA VAL A 246 -4.14 -20.67 -7.51
C VAL A 246 -5.26 -21.60 -7.99
N ASN A 247 -6.20 -21.93 -7.09
CA ASN A 247 -7.30 -22.85 -7.43
C ASN A 247 -8.32 -22.19 -8.36
N GLU A 248 -8.67 -20.93 -8.10
CA GLU A 248 -9.77 -20.23 -8.77
C GLU A 248 -9.36 -19.54 -10.07
N VAL A 249 -8.08 -19.24 -10.27
CA VAL A 249 -7.62 -18.62 -11.53
C VAL A 249 -7.91 -19.52 -12.72
N GLY A 250 -8.35 -18.94 -13.84
CA GLY A 250 -8.62 -19.64 -15.10
C GLY A 250 -7.36 -20.21 -15.76
N PHE A 251 -7.53 -20.92 -16.87
CA PHE A 251 -6.43 -21.41 -17.70
C PHE A 251 -5.66 -20.25 -18.33
N THR A 252 -4.34 -20.37 -18.46
CA THR A 252 -3.40 -19.32 -18.89
C THR A 252 -3.44 -18.06 -18.01
N GLY A 253 -4.00 -18.20 -16.81
CA GLY A 253 -4.25 -17.08 -15.91
C GLY A 253 -3.01 -16.63 -15.14
N ARG A 254 -3.13 -15.44 -14.57
CA ARG A 254 -2.04 -14.74 -13.84
C ARG A 254 -2.40 -14.58 -12.37
N VAL A 255 -1.64 -15.18 -11.48
CA VAL A 255 -1.75 -14.97 -10.03
C VAL A 255 -0.71 -13.97 -9.60
N LEU A 256 -1.14 -12.88 -8.97
CA LEU A 256 -0.28 -11.84 -8.46
C LEU A 256 -0.36 -11.77 -6.94
N CYS A 257 0.76 -11.98 -6.26
CA CYS A 257 0.87 -11.99 -4.81
C CYS A 257 1.45 -10.67 -4.30
N ILE A 258 0.73 -10.01 -3.41
CA ILE A 258 1.17 -8.79 -2.70
C ILE A 258 1.35 -9.09 -1.21
N GLY A 259 0.38 -9.79 -0.60
CA GLY A 259 0.40 -10.12 0.81
C GLY A 259 1.53 -11.10 1.18
N TYR A 260 2.05 -11.00 2.40
CA TYR A 260 3.06 -11.92 2.91
C TYR A 260 2.41 -12.99 3.79
N ALA A 261 2.39 -14.24 3.35
CA ALA A 261 2.03 -15.35 4.22
C ALA A 261 3.12 -15.53 5.30
N LYS A 262 2.68 -15.73 6.56
CA LYS A 262 3.60 -15.89 7.70
C LYS A 262 4.10 -17.32 7.89
N SER A 263 3.54 -18.26 7.14
CA SER A 263 3.90 -19.67 7.14
C SER A 263 4.01 -20.18 5.72
N GLU A 264 4.59 -21.36 5.56
CA GLU A 264 4.65 -22.06 4.28
C GLU A 264 3.25 -22.30 3.70
N VAL A 265 3.16 -22.27 2.38
CA VAL A 265 1.92 -22.53 1.64
C VAL A 265 2.15 -23.71 0.71
N SER A 266 1.34 -24.75 0.85
CA SER A 266 1.40 -25.94 -0.01
C SER A 266 0.46 -25.80 -1.19
N PHE A 267 0.96 -26.07 -2.40
CA PHE A 267 0.20 -26.06 -3.64
C PHE A 267 0.23 -27.40 -4.34
N GLN A 268 -0.85 -27.71 -5.06
CA GLN A 268 -0.83 -28.80 -6.04
C GLN A 268 -0.18 -28.30 -7.32
N THR A 269 1.09 -28.59 -7.51
CA THR A 269 1.89 -28.08 -8.65
C THR A 269 1.34 -28.52 -10.01
N LYS A 270 0.50 -29.56 -10.07
CA LYS A 270 -0.21 -29.96 -11.32
C LYS A 270 -0.97 -28.78 -11.94
N TYR A 271 -1.55 -27.88 -11.13
CA TYR A 271 -2.30 -26.73 -11.65
C TYR A 271 -1.40 -25.72 -12.38
N PHE A 272 -0.13 -25.59 -11.98
CA PHE A 272 0.80 -24.70 -12.66
C PHE A 272 1.02 -25.14 -14.11
N VAL A 273 1.15 -26.46 -14.33
CA VAL A 273 1.36 -27.05 -15.64
C VAL A 273 0.07 -27.17 -16.44
N GLN A 274 -1.00 -27.72 -15.83
CA GLN A 274 -2.26 -27.96 -16.53
C GLN A 274 -2.95 -26.67 -16.98
N LYS A 275 -2.88 -25.63 -16.14
CA LYS A 275 -3.48 -24.32 -16.44
C LYS A 275 -2.49 -23.36 -17.11
N GLU A 276 -1.22 -23.73 -17.29
CA GLU A 276 -0.16 -22.86 -17.83
C GLU A 276 -0.11 -21.50 -17.11
N LEU A 277 0.01 -21.55 -15.75
CA LEU A 277 -0.13 -20.36 -14.89
C LEU A 277 1.12 -19.51 -14.85
N ASP A 278 0.92 -18.20 -14.86
CA ASP A 278 1.89 -17.19 -14.44
C ASP A 278 1.71 -16.86 -12.95
N ILE A 279 2.68 -17.19 -12.09
CA ILE A 279 2.69 -16.77 -10.69
C ILE A 279 3.74 -15.68 -10.51
N ARG A 280 3.30 -14.48 -10.08
CA ARG A 280 4.13 -13.28 -10.02
C ARG A 280 4.03 -12.63 -8.64
N GLY A 281 5.17 -12.17 -8.08
CA GLY A 281 5.21 -11.28 -6.93
C GLY A 281 5.07 -9.82 -7.32
N SER A 282 4.46 -9.02 -6.47
CA SER A 282 4.44 -7.56 -6.53
C SER A 282 5.00 -6.98 -5.23
N ARG A 283 5.90 -6.01 -5.33
CA ARG A 283 6.55 -5.39 -4.18
C ARG A 283 6.60 -3.89 -4.35
N ASN A 284 6.16 -3.14 -3.31
CA ASN A 284 6.24 -1.67 -3.31
C ASN A 284 5.54 -1.04 -4.54
N ALA A 285 5.99 0.13 -4.97
CA ALA A 285 5.49 0.82 -6.16
C ALA A 285 6.59 1.63 -6.84
N LEU A 286 6.40 1.93 -8.11
CA LEU A 286 7.25 2.83 -8.90
C LEU A 286 6.70 4.27 -8.87
N PRO A 287 7.52 5.31 -9.09
CA PRO A 287 7.05 6.69 -9.17
C PRO A 287 5.90 6.91 -10.18
N ALA A 288 5.81 6.09 -11.22
CA ALA A 288 4.72 6.13 -12.18
C ALA A 288 3.37 5.73 -11.57
N ASP A 289 3.38 4.78 -10.62
CA ASP A 289 2.18 4.32 -9.93
C ASP A 289 1.67 5.40 -8.98
N PHE A 290 2.54 6.08 -8.23
CA PHE A 290 2.20 7.26 -7.42
C PHE A 290 1.52 8.34 -8.26
N ARG A 291 2.11 8.72 -9.40
CA ARG A 291 1.50 9.70 -10.31
C ARG A 291 0.15 9.26 -10.86
N ALA A 292 -0.04 7.96 -11.07
CA ALA A 292 -1.32 7.43 -11.53
C ALA A 292 -2.40 7.54 -10.43
N VAL A 293 -2.04 7.31 -9.16
CA VAL A 293 -2.95 7.54 -8.02
C VAL A 293 -3.29 9.02 -7.88
N ILE A 294 -2.30 9.92 -7.99
CA ILE A 294 -2.53 11.37 -7.94
C ILE A 294 -3.57 11.78 -9.01
N ARG A 295 -3.38 11.37 -10.26
CA ARG A 295 -4.35 11.63 -11.33
C ARG A 295 -5.75 11.09 -11.04
N TYR A 296 -5.85 9.91 -10.44
CA TYR A 296 -7.14 9.36 -10.00
C TYR A 296 -7.79 10.22 -8.92
N MET A 297 -7.03 10.64 -7.92
CA MET A 297 -7.56 11.48 -6.83
C MET A 297 -8.00 12.87 -7.31
N GLU A 298 -7.29 13.43 -8.29
CA GLU A 298 -7.63 14.70 -8.93
C GLU A 298 -8.95 14.66 -9.73
N GLN A 299 -9.41 13.47 -10.16
CA GLN A 299 -10.72 13.29 -10.80
C GLN A 299 -11.90 13.49 -9.83
N GLY A 300 -11.66 13.52 -8.52
CA GLY A 300 -12.67 13.77 -7.49
C GLY A 300 -13.58 12.59 -7.17
N THR A 301 -13.38 11.42 -7.75
CA THR A 301 -14.19 10.20 -7.52
C THR A 301 -13.66 9.31 -6.40
N CYS A 302 -12.48 9.61 -5.85
CA CYS A 302 -11.88 8.85 -4.77
C CYS A 302 -12.65 9.06 -3.46
N PRO A 303 -13.15 8.01 -2.79
CA PRO A 303 -13.90 8.10 -1.54
C PRO A 303 -12.95 8.29 -0.34
N LYS A 304 -12.17 9.38 -0.36
CA LYS A 304 -11.05 9.64 0.57
C LYS A 304 -11.46 9.57 2.04
N ASP A 305 -12.63 10.12 2.37
CA ASP A 305 -13.11 10.14 3.75
C ASP A 305 -13.46 8.74 4.28
N GLU A 306 -13.96 7.87 3.42
CA GLU A 306 -14.33 6.51 3.78
C GLU A 306 -13.12 5.57 3.89
N LEU A 307 -12.02 5.92 3.24
CA LEU A 307 -10.75 5.21 3.33
C LEU A 307 -9.98 5.54 4.62
N ILE A 308 -10.39 6.58 5.37
CA ILE A 308 -9.77 7.00 6.63
C ILE A 308 -10.70 6.64 7.78
N SER A 309 -10.35 5.58 8.51
CA SER A 309 -11.15 5.11 9.65
C SER A 309 -10.99 5.97 10.90
N LYS A 310 -9.82 6.60 11.07
CA LYS A 310 -9.51 7.42 12.26
C LYS A 310 -8.37 8.39 11.95
N VAL A 311 -8.45 9.58 12.55
CA VAL A 311 -7.32 10.51 12.65
C VAL A 311 -6.95 10.62 14.13
N ALA A 312 -5.69 10.37 14.45
CA ALA A 312 -5.13 10.47 15.80
C ALA A 312 -4.10 11.60 15.86
N LYS A 313 -3.85 12.12 17.05
CA LYS A 313 -2.70 13.00 17.35
C LYS A 313 -1.53 12.15 17.87
N PRO A 314 -0.29 12.64 17.85
CA PRO A 314 0.86 11.89 18.37
C PRO A 314 0.64 11.33 19.77
N GLU A 315 -0.02 12.11 20.65
CA GLU A 315 -0.30 11.73 22.03
C GLU A 315 -1.32 10.59 22.17
N THR A 316 -2.18 10.38 21.17
CA THR A 316 -3.21 9.32 21.15
C THR A 316 -2.88 8.19 20.14
N ALA A 317 -1.71 8.25 19.51
CA ALA A 317 -1.32 7.28 18.50
C ALA A 317 -1.17 5.85 19.05
N LEU A 318 -0.64 5.70 20.27
CA LEU A 318 -0.58 4.41 20.96
C LEU A 318 -1.97 3.79 21.14
N GLN A 319 -2.92 4.56 21.66
CA GLN A 319 -4.29 4.08 21.83
C GLN A 319 -4.93 3.64 20.51
N ALA A 320 -4.72 4.43 19.44
CA ALA A 320 -5.24 4.10 18.11
C ALA A 320 -4.61 2.79 17.57
N MET A 321 -3.32 2.54 17.82
CA MET A 321 -2.62 1.33 17.44
C MET A 321 -3.14 0.11 18.22
N GLU A 322 -3.38 0.24 19.53
CA GLU A 322 -3.95 -0.81 20.38
C GLU A 322 -5.37 -1.18 19.98
N GLU A 323 -6.19 -0.19 19.67
CA GLU A 323 -7.57 -0.40 19.16
C GLU A 323 -7.51 -1.17 17.81
N TRP A 324 -6.61 -0.77 16.92
CA TRP A 324 -6.43 -1.47 15.66
C TRP A 324 -5.95 -2.92 15.86
N ALA A 325 -5.01 -3.15 16.78
CA ALA A 325 -4.53 -4.50 17.09
C ALA A 325 -5.64 -5.46 17.56
N LYS A 326 -6.65 -4.93 18.25
CA LYS A 326 -7.84 -5.70 18.74
C LYS A 326 -8.85 -6.03 17.62
N ALA A 327 -8.95 -5.19 16.59
CA ALA A 327 -9.95 -5.36 15.53
C ALA A 327 -9.37 -4.96 14.14
N PRO A 328 -8.35 -5.68 13.63
CA PRO A 328 -7.62 -5.28 12.42
C PRO A 328 -8.50 -5.28 11.15
N GLY A 329 -9.54 -6.10 11.10
CA GLY A 329 -10.47 -6.17 9.97
C GLY A 329 -11.38 -4.95 9.80
N LYS A 330 -11.56 -4.13 10.86
CA LYS A 330 -12.46 -2.96 10.86
C LYS A 330 -11.78 -1.66 10.39
N VAL A 331 -10.49 -1.66 10.16
CA VAL A 331 -9.72 -0.46 9.82
C VAL A 331 -9.34 -0.48 8.36
N PHE A 332 -9.63 0.62 7.64
CA PHE A 332 -9.01 0.90 6.35
C PHE A 332 -7.66 1.57 6.54
N ARG A 333 -7.67 2.80 7.10
CA ARG A 333 -6.45 3.52 7.43
C ARG A 333 -6.61 4.40 8.67
N ILE A 334 -5.60 4.38 9.53
CA ILE A 334 -5.46 5.35 10.63
C ILE A 334 -4.39 6.35 10.19
N LEU A 335 -4.71 7.63 10.25
CA LEU A 335 -3.75 8.71 10.05
C LEU A 335 -3.32 9.29 11.40
N VAL A 336 -2.06 9.66 11.51
CA VAL A 336 -1.55 10.51 12.60
C VAL A 336 -1.34 11.89 12.03
N GLU A 337 -1.95 12.89 12.66
CA GLU A 337 -1.88 14.30 12.29
C GLU A 337 -0.83 15.00 13.12
N PHE A 338 0.12 15.68 12.45
CA PHE A 338 1.12 16.59 13.02
C PHE A 338 0.75 18.03 12.70
N ASP A 339 0.99 18.96 13.63
CA ASP A 339 0.63 20.39 13.51
C ASP A 339 1.47 21.17 12.50
#